data_0a85cb5a771e75af401248ff176ff1dc
#
_entry.id   0a85cb5a771e75af401248ff176ff1dc
#
_cell.length_a   1.000
_cell.length_b   1.000
_cell.length_c   1.000
_cell.angle_alpha   90.00
_cell.angle_beta   90.00
_cell.angle_gamma   90.00
#
_symmetry.space_group_name_H-M   'P 1'
#
loop_
_entity.id
_entity.type
_entity.pdbx_description
1 polymer ?
#
loop_
_entity_poly.entity_id
_entity_poly.type
_entity_poly.pdbx_seq_one_letter_code
_entity_poly.pdbx_strand_id
1 'polypeptide(L)'
;MTAARRTVADLRTLKGKQQLTMLRLTTLEEALAAETAGIDVASVPAELVTHPEYRAVAPSVFSMTGQTHLECSTSDDYLRFAGQMLLAGADALYCSGSLQTIEYLAREHIPVVGHVGLVPARATWTGGFKAVAKTAASAIALFEECRAYQDAGAFAVEIEVVPPEVAAEISKRLDLLLWSMGAGAGCDAQYLFAEDILGETRGHVPRHAKVYRDFKSERAKAFAEFRDDVASGAFPQAQHLVAMSPAERDAFFEG
;
A
#
# COMPACT_ATOMS: atom_id res chain seq x y z
N MET A 1 0.84 -11.00 22.26
CA MET A 1 2.24 -10.58 21.95
C MET A 1 2.20 -10.10 20.50
N THR A 2 2.43 -8.82 20.23
CA THR A 2 2.58 -8.29 18.88
C THR A 2 3.79 -8.99 18.23
N ALA A 3 3.64 -9.45 16.98
CA ALA A 3 4.75 -10.00 16.21
C ALA A 3 5.87 -8.95 16.12
N ALA A 4 7.13 -9.40 16.12
CA ALA A 4 8.24 -8.49 15.91
C ALA A 4 8.18 -7.95 14.46
N ARG A 5 8.43 -6.64 14.29
CA ARG A 5 8.49 -6.02 12.97
C ARG A 5 9.62 -6.64 12.15
N ARG A 6 9.31 -7.05 10.92
CA ARG A 6 10.29 -7.62 10.01
C ARG A 6 11.31 -6.58 9.56
N THR A 7 12.50 -7.07 9.24
CA THR A 7 13.59 -6.30 8.63
C THR A 7 13.75 -6.68 7.16
N VAL A 8 14.55 -5.92 6.40
CA VAL A 8 14.94 -6.31 5.03
C VAL A 8 15.59 -7.69 5.01
N ALA A 9 16.40 -8.02 6.02
CA ALA A 9 17.04 -9.33 6.13
C ALA A 9 16.00 -10.45 6.27
N ASP A 10 14.95 -10.25 7.09
CA ASP A 10 13.86 -11.21 7.23
C ASP A 10 13.11 -11.39 5.92
N LEU A 11 12.76 -10.30 5.21
CA LEU A 11 12.09 -10.37 3.92
C LEU A 11 12.90 -11.16 2.88
N ARG A 12 14.21 -10.94 2.81
CA ARG A 12 15.12 -11.68 1.93
C ARG A 12 15.15 -13.18 2.23
N THR A 13 15.07 -13.59 3.50
CA THR A 13 15.06 -15.02 3.87
C THR A 13 13.80 -15.75 3.41
N LEU A 14 12.72 -15.01 3.13
CA LEU A 14 11.43 -15.55 2.68
C LEU A 14 11.35 -15.72 1.16
N LYS A 15 12.29 -15.14 0.40
CA LYS A 15 12.33 -15.26 -1.05
C LYS A 15 12.27 -16.72 -1.51
N GLY A 16 11.32 -17.00 -2.40
CA GLY A 16 11.09 -18.36 -2.91
C GLY A 16 10.51 -19.37 -1.91
N LYS A 17 10.24 -18.97 -0.67
CA LYS A 17 9.67 -19.83 0.39
C LYS A 17 8.27 -19.44 0.80
N GLN A 18 7.98 -18.14 0.86
CA GLN A 18 6.67 -17.60 1.24
C GLN A 18 6.38 -16.38 0.37
N GLN A 19 5.19 -16.36 -0.23
CA GLN A 19 4.70 -15.17 -0.89
C GLN A 19 4.13 -14.21 0.16
N LEU A 20 4.56 -12.95 0.11
CA LEU A 20 4.14 -11.91 1.03
C LEU A 20 2.87 -11.20 0.53
N THR A 21 2.13 -10.64 1.45
CA THR A 21 1.01 -9.74 1.19
C THR A 21 1.46 -8.29 1.32
N MET A 22 1.08 -7.45 0.36
CA MET A 22 1.41 -6.03 0.39
C MET A 22 0.18 -5.20 0.04
N LEU A 23 -0.05 -4.14 0.80
CA LEU A 23 -1.13 -3.18 0.56
C LEU A 23 -0.61 -1.74 0.51
N ARG A 24 -1.20 -0.93 -0.37
CA ARG A 24 -1.15 0.53 -0.22
C ARG A 24 -2.23 0.93 0.77
N LEU A 25 -1.82 1.62 1.83
CA LEU A 25 -2.70 2.12 2.88
C LEU A 25 -2.62 3.64 2.93
N THR A 26 -3.74 4.30 3.21
CA THR A 26 -3.83 5.76 3.21
C THR A 26 -4.40 6.34 4.50
N THR A 27 -4.96 5.50 5.39
CA THR A 27 -5.56 5.92 6.65
C THR A 27 -5.06 5.09 7.83
N LEU A 28 -5.24 5.61 9.05
CA LEU A 28 -4.91 4.88 10.29
C LEU A 28 -5.81 3.65 10.47
N GLU A 29 -7.08 3.73 10.06
CA GLU A 29 -8.02 2.62 10.11
C GLU A 29 -7.56 1.47 9.20
N GLU A 30 -7.11 1.78 8.00
CA GLU A 30 -6.54 0.79 7.09
C GLU A 30 -5.25 0.18 7.67
N ALA A 31 -4.40 1.00 8.30
CA ALA A 31 -3.17 0.54 8.94
C ALA A 31 -3.45 -0.42 10.11
N LEU A 32 -4.43 -0.08 10.96
CA LEU A 32 -4.89 -0.95 12.05
C LEU A 32 -5.50 -2.25 11.52
N ALA A 33 -6.29 -2.17 10.45
CA ALA A 33 -6.89 -3.34 9.81
C ALA A 33 -5.81 -4.25 9.20
N ALA A 34 -4.79 -3.68 8.54
CA ALA A 34 -3.66 -4.41 7.98
C ALA A 34 -2.84 -5.13 9.06
N GLU A 35 -2.53 -4.45 10.17
CA GLU A 35 -1.86 -5.05 11.34
C GLU A 35 -2.68 -6.21 11.90
N THR A 36 -3.99 -6.01 12.10
CA THR A 36 -4.90 -7.01 12.64
C THR A 36 -5.03 -8.24 11.73
N ALA A 37 -5.02 -8.01 10.41
CA ALA A 37 -5.09 -9.06 9.40
C ALA A 37 -3.76 -9.79 9.15
N GLY A 38 -2.65 -9.27 9.68
CA GLY A 38 -1.32 -9.82 9.47
C GLY A 38 -0.75 -9.56 8.08
N ILE A 39 -1.05 -8.40 7.49
CA ILE A 39 -0.42 -7.96 6.23
C ILE A 39 1.08 -7.78 6.46
N ASP A 40 1.89 -8.28 5.54
CA ASP A 40 3.34 -8.31 5.71
C ASP A 40 4.01 -6.96 5.43
N VAL A 41 3.59 -6.29 4.35
CA VAL A 41 4.20 -5.05 3.85
C VAL A 41 3.14 -4.00 3.56
N ALA A 42 3.42 -2.75 3.85
CA ALA A 42 2.58 -1.61 3.50
C ALA A 42 3.37 -0.56 2.69
N SER A 43 2.75 -0.04 1.64
CA SER A 43 3.12 1.23 1.01
C SER A 43 2.24 2.31 1.59
N VAL A 44 2.82 3.34 2.19
CA VAL A 44 2.08 4.38 2.90
C VAL A 44 2.55 5.78 2.45
N PRO A 45 1.67 6.79 2.38
CA PRO A 45 2.09 8.15 2.11
C PRO A 45 2.89 8.73 3.29
N ALA A 46 3.67 9.77 3.02
CA ALA A 46 4.51 10.44 4.02
C ALA A 46 3.69 10.96 5.21
N GLU A 47 2.51 11.51 4.93
CA GLU A 47 1.59 12.05 5.94
C GLU A 47 1.13 10.97 6.92
N LEU A 48 0.93 9.73 6.45
CA LEU A 48 0.52 8.63 7.31
C LEU A 48 1.69 8.12 8.13
N VAL A 49 2.87 7.92 7.55
CA VAL A 49 4.04 7.41 8.28
C VAL A 49 4.51 8.38 9.36
N THR A 50 4.34 9.69 9.14
CA THR A 50 4.68 10.75 10.11
C THR A 50 3.59 11.00 11.15
N HIS A 51 2.43 10.37 11.01
CA HIS A 51 1.35 10.52 12.00
C HIS A 51 1.76 9.89 13.33
N PRO A 52 1.60 10.59 14.48
CA PRO A 52 2.08 10.12 15.80
C PRO A 52 1.55 8.74 16.20
N GLU A 53 0.33 8.39 15.78
CA GLU A 53 -0.32 7.13 16.11
C GLU A 53 0.02 6.00 15.12
N TYR A 54 0.67 6.27 14.00
CA TYR A 54 0.87 5.27 12.96
C TYR A 54 1.55 4.01 13.49
N ARG A 55 2.66 4.15 14.18
CA ARG A 55 3.39 3.00 14.75
C ARG A 55 2.74 2.39 15.99
N ALA A 56 1.81 3.09 16.61
CA ALA A 56 0.98 2.52 17.68
C ALA A 56 -0.09 1.56 17.11
N VAL A 57 -0.69 1.88 15.95
CA VAL A 57 -1.73 1.06 15.32
C VAL A 57 -1.15 -0.01 14.39
N ALA A 58 0.04 0.19 13.81
CA ALA A 58 0.72 -0.75 12.91
C ALA A 58 2.17 -1.00 13.36
N PRO A 59 2.40 -1.63 14.54
CA PRO A 59 3.73 -1.85 15.09
C PRO A 59 4.57 -2.86 14.33
N SER A 60 3.96 -3.88 13.69
CA SER A 60 4.67 -5.01 13.07
C SER A 60 4.69 -5.00 11.54
N VAL A 61 3.83 -4.23 10.89
CA VAL A 61 3.80 -4.12 9.41
C VAL A 61 5.09 -3.46 8.91
N PHE A 62 5.82 -4.14 8.01
CA PHE A 62 6.95 -3.52 7.31
C PHE A 62 6.44 -2.42 6.38
N SER A 63 6.85 -1.17 6.61
CA SER A 63 6.28 -0.02 5.93
C SER A 63 7.30 0.69 5.05
N MET A 64 6.98 0.87 3.79
CA MET A 64 7.72 1.76 2.93
C MET A 64 6.91 3.02 2.60
N THR A 65 7.61 4.11 2.40
CA THR A 65 7.07 5.35 1.87
C THR A 65 8.00 5.90 0.80
N GLY A 66 7.53 6.83 -0.01
CA GLY A 66 8.39 7.41 -1.02
C GLY A 66 7.73 8.55 -1.79
N GLN A 67 8.55 9.15 -2.63
CA GLN A 67 8.14 10.21 -3.54
C GLN A 67 8.56 9.86 -4.96
N THR A 68 7.86 10.44 -5.92
CA THR A 68 8.22 10.33 -7.32
C THR A 68 9.42 11.24 -7.63
N HIS A 69 10.09 10.98 -8.76
CA HIS A 69 11.17 11.85 -9.24
C HIS A 69 10.69 13.27 -9.59
N LEU A 70 9.38 13.51 -9.65
CA LEU A 70 8.80 14.84 -9.86
C LEU A 70 8.74 15.67 -8.56
N GLU A 71 8.75 14.99 -7.41
CA GLU A 71 8.69 15.62 -6.09
C GLU A 71 10.10 15.85 -5.52
N CYS A 72 11.03 14.91 -5.78
CA CYS A 72 12.43 15.03 -5.43
C CYS A 72 13.26 15.38 -6.68
N SER A 73 13.83 16.57 -6.72
CA SER A 73 14.58 17.09 -7.89
C SER A 73 16.00 16.53 -8.00
N THR A 74 16.61 16.17 -6.86
CA THR A 74 18.00 15.69 -6.77
C THR A 74 18.11 14.46 -5.89
N SER A 75 19.24 13.73 -5.98
CA SER A 75 19.54 12.61 -5.09
C SER A 75 19.62 13.04 -3.62
N ASP A 76 20.09 14.26 -3.35
CA ASP A 76 20.16 14.80 -1.99
C ASP A 76 18.75 15.09 -1.41
N ASP A 77 17.78 15.46 -2.27
CA ASP A 77 16.39 15.60 -1.82
C ASP A 77 15.80 14.26 -1.41
N TYR A 78 16.08 13.20 -2.20
CA TYR A 78 15.69 11.83 -1.83
C TYR A 78 16.35 11.39 -0.52
N LEU A 79 17.64 11.65 -0.32
CA LEU A 79 18.34 11.27 0.91
C LEU A 79 17.78 12.01 2.12
N ARG A 80 17.51 13.29 1.99
CA ARG A 80 16.91 14.11 3.05
C ARG A 80 15.51 13.63 3.40
N PHE A 81 14.70 13.35 2.40
CA PHE A 81 13.37 12.75 2.58
C PHE A 81 13.46 11.37 3.24
N ALA A 82 14.33 10.49 2.77
CA ALA A 82 14.55 9.17 3.35
C ALA A 82 14.90 9.25 4.84
N GLY A 83 15.85 10.12 5.21
CA GLY A 83 16.23 10.33 6.61
C GLY A 83 15.04 10.74 7.49
N GLN A 84 14.21 11.67 7.02
CA GLN A 84 13.00 12.10 7.73
C GLN A 84 12.00 10.95 7.91
N MET A 85 11.76 10.17 6.85
CA MET A 85 10.78 9.07 6.87
C MET A 85 11.24 7.89 7.74
N LEU A 86 12.52 7.52 7.67
CA LEU A 86 13.08 6.45 8.52
C LEU A 86 13.04 6.85 9.99
N LEU A 87 13.34 8.11 10.33
CA LEU A 87 13.20 8.63 11.71
C LEU A 87 11.74 8.64 12.18
N ALA A 88 10.78 8.87 11.29
CA ALA A 88 9.35 8.79 11.59
C ALA A 88 8.85 7.35 11.72
N GLY A 89 9.66 6.36 11.35
CA GLY A 89 9.33 4.94 11.52
C GLY A 89 9.08 4.15 10.25
N ALA A 90 9.31 4.71 9.04
CA ALA A 90 9.37 3.90 7.82
C ALA A 90 10.52 2.87 7.92
N ASP A 91 10.39 1.74 7.23
CA ASP A 91 11.40 0.69 7.16
C ASP A 91 12.18 0.73 5.84
N ALA A 92 11.61 1.35 4.80
CA ALA A 92 12.22 1.48 3.48
C ALA A 92 11.72 2.71 2.74
N LEU A 93 12.48 3.08 1.70
CA LEU A 93 12.13 4.16 0.78
C LEU A 93 11.77 3.59 -0.60
N TYR A 94 10.58 3.94 -1.12
CA TYR A 94 10.30 3.84 -2.54
C TYR A 94 10.98 5.00 -3.29
N CYS A 95 11.67 4.68 -4.38
CA CYS A 95 12.36 5.65 -5.20
C CYS A 95 12.17 5.32 -6.69
N SER A 96 11.49 6.19 -7.44
CA SER A 96 11.36 6.12 -8.90
C SER A 96 12.40 6.95 -9.65
N GLY A 97 13.43 7.40 -8.96
CA GLY A 97 14.55 8.15 -9.53
C GLY A 97 15.45 7.31 -10.44
N SER A 98 16.59 7.88 -10.85
CA SER A 98 17.57 7.20 -11.67
C SER A 98 18.31 6.08 -10.92
N LEU A 99 18.96 5.16 -11.63
CA LEU A 99 19.82 4.14 -11.02
C LEU A 99 20.96 4.77 -10.20
N GLN A 100 21.48 5.93 -10.62
CA GLN A 100 22.47 6.68 -9.84
C GLN A 100 21.89 7.15 -8.50
N THR A 101 20.62 7.59 -8.47
CA THR A 101 19.95 7.95 -7.23
C THR A 101 19.74 6.73 -6.32
N ILE A 102 19.35 5.58 -6.89
CA ILE A 102 19.22 4.31 -6.15
C ILE A 102 20.59 3.93 -5.53
N GLU A 103 21.66 3.93 -6.31
CA GLU A 103 23.00 3.62 -5.85
C GLU A 103 23.49 4.59 -4.77
N TYR A 104 23.22 5.89 -4.94
CA TYR A 104 23.55 6.92 -3.97
C TYR A 104 22.88 6.64 -2.61
N LEU A 105 21.57 6.37 -2.61
CA LEU A 105 20.83 6.05 -1.40
C LEU A 105 21.29 4.74 -0.75
N ALA A 106 21.55 3.71 -1.56
CA ALA A 106 22.00 2.41 -1.06
C ALA A 106 23.39 2.49 -0.39
N ARG A 107 24.29 3.34 -0.90
CA ARG A 107 25.60 3.61 -0.28
C ARG A 107 25.48 4.29 1.09
N GLU A 108 24.43 5.06 1.31
CA GLU A 108 24.08 5.66 2.61
C GLU A 108 23.26 4.69 3.50
N HIS A 109 23.22 3.40 3.14
CA HIS A 109 22.50 2.36 3.86
C HIS A 109 20.98 2.58 3.96
N ILE A 110 20.38 3.36 3.06
CA ILE A 110 18.92 3.49 2.96
C ILE A 110 18.37 2.23 2.27
N PRO A 111 17.43 1.49 2.89
CA PRO A 111 16.74 0.40 2.21
C PRO A 111 15.85 0.94 1.07
N VAL A 112 16.21 0.65 -0.19
CA VAL A 112 15.54 1.24 -1.36
C VAL A 112 14.74 0.19 -2.11
N VAL A 113 13.52 0.58 -2.51
CA VAL A 113 12.62 -0.15 -3.41
C VAL A 113 12.49 0.65 -4.70
N GLY A 114 12.81 0.03 -5.83
CA GLY A 114 12.65 0.62 -7.16
C GLY A 114 11.28 0.31 -7.78
N HIS A 115 11.11 0.69 -9.06
CA HIS A 115 9.88 0.42 -9.81
C HIS A 115 10.23 0.10 -11.27
N VAL A 116 9.72 -1.02 -11.77
CA VAL A 116 9.94 -1.51 -13.13
C VAL A 116 8.62 -1.96 -13.78
N GLY A 117 8.65 -2.16 -15.06
CA GLY A 117 7.43 -2.52 -15.80
C GLY A 117 6.64 -1.28 -16.21
N LEU A 118 5.36 -1.23 -15.94
CA LEU A 118 4.54 -0.03 -16.10
C LEU A 118 4.82 0.91 -14.94
N VAL A 119 5.64 1.94 -15.16
CA VAL A 119 5.90 3.00 -14.19
C VAL A 119 5.01 4.19 -14.51
N PRO A 120 3.99 4.54 -13.68
CA PRO A 120 3.02 5.61 -14.00
C PRO A 120 3.68 6.94 -14.38
N ALA A 121 4.70 7.35 -13.66
CA ALA A 121 5.46 8.59 -13.93
C ALA A 121 6.21 8.58 -15.28
N ARG A 122 6.38 7.39 -15.89
CA ARG A 122 7.02 7.20 -17.19
C ARG A 122 6.01 6.78 -18.29
N ALA A 123 4.71 6.90 -18.06
CA ALA A 123 3.67 6.43 -18.98
C ALA A 123 3.76 7.05 -20.39
N THR A 124 4.24 8.30 -20.51
CA THR A 124 4.48 8.94 -21.81
C THR A 124 5.55 8.23 -22.65
N TRP A 125 6.56 7.64 -22.02
CA TRP A 125 7.61 6.88 -22.70
C TRP A 125 7.12 5.50 -23.19
N THR A 126 6.18 4.90 -22.46
CA THR A 126 5.59 3.60 -22.81
C THR A 126 4.39 3.71 -23.75
N GLY A 127 3.92 4.93 -24.01
CA GLY A 127 2.72 5.19 -24.84
C GLY A 127 1.41 4.93 -24.09
N GLY A 128 1.35 5.28 -22.79
CA GLY A 128 0.19 5.19 -21.92
C GLY A 128 0.26 4.03 -20.93
N PHE A 129 -0.84 3.86 -20.18
CA PHE A 129 -1.01 2.78 -19.20
C PHE A 129 -1.29 1.45 -19.91
N LYS A 130 -0.28 0.65 -20.15
CA LYS A 130 -0.41 -0.66 -20.82
C LYS A 130 0.65 -1.65 -20.34
N ALA A 131 0.34 -2.94 -20.51
CA ALA A 131 1.29 -4.01 -20.19
C ALA A 131 2.56 -3.90 -21.06
N VAL A 132 3.69 -4.09 -20.42
CA VAL A 132 5.04 -4.05 -21.02
C VAL A 132 5.68 -5.44 -21.04
N ALA A 133 6.88 -5.56 -21.58
CA ALA A 133 7.66 -6.81 -21.64
C ALA A 133 6.94 -7.99 -22.35
N LYS A 134 6.12 -7.72 -23.36
CA LYS A 134 5.35 -8.73 -24.11
C LYS A 134 6.12 -9.45 -25.23
N THR A 135 7.32 -9.02 -25.55
CA THR A 135 8.19 -9.65 -26.54
C THR A 135 9.47 -10.14 -25.89
N ALA A 136 10.14 -11.13 -26.49
CA ALA A 136 11.40 -11.63 -25.94
C ALA A 136 12.43 -10.49 -25.74
N ALA A 137 12.55 -9.59 -26.72
CA ALA A 137 13.47 -8.45 -26.61
C ALA A 137 13.13 -7.52 -25.45
N SER A 138 11.83 -7.17 -25.26
CA SER A 138 11.39 -6.31 -24.15
C SER A 138 11.44 -7.02 -22.81
N ALA A 139 11.26 -8.34 -22.76
CA ALA A 139 11.42 -9.14 -21.54
C ALA A 139 12.90 -9.21 -21.10
N ILE A 140 13.82 -9.38 -22.06
CA ILE A 140 15.27 -9.32 -21.79
C ILE A 140 15.65 -7.93 -21.28
N ALA A 141 15.17 -6.86 -21.91
CA ALA A 141 15.43 -5.49 -21.44
C ALA A 141 14.95 -5.26 -20.01
N LEU A 142 13.75 -5.76 -19.66
CA LEU A 142 13.22 -5.68 -18.31
C LEU A 142 14.06 -6.48 -17.30
N PHE A 143 14.54 -7.68 -17.68
CA PHE A 143 15.45 -8.45 -16.84
C PHE A 143 16.75 -7.69 -16.56
N GLU A 144 17.34 -7.07 -17.59
CA GLU A 144 18.56 -6.26 -17.42
C GLU A 144 18.29 -5.01 -16.55
N GLU A 145 17.12 -4.40 -16.67
CA GLU A 145 16.71 -3.30 -15.79
C GLU A 145 16.60 -3.75 -14.33
N CYS A 146 15.94 -4.89 -14.05
CA CYS A 146 15.86 -5.46 -12.71
C CYS A 146 17.25 -5.78 -12.14
N ARG A 147 18.14 -6.35 -12.96
CA ARG A 147 19.54 -6.61 -12.57
C ARG A 147 20.27 -5.33 -12.23
N ALA A 148 20.10 -4.28 -13.03
CA ALA A 148 20.70 -2.97 -12.74
C ALA A 148 20.20 -2.35 -11.42
N TYR A 149 18.93 -2.52 -11.07
CA TYR A 149 18.42 -2.13 -9.74
C TYR A 149 19.08 -2.92 -8.61
N GLN A 150 19.24 -4.24 -8.78
CA GLN A 150 19.96 -5.07 -7.81
C GLN A 150 21.42 -4.62 -7.65
N ASP A 151 22.12 -4.41 -8.77
CA ASP A 151 23.52 -4.00 -8.79
C ASP A 151 23.71 -2.59 -8.17
N ALA A 152 22.73 -1.70 -8.33
CA ALA A 152 22.68 -0.39 -7.67
C ALA A 152 22.33 -0.46 -6.16
N GLY A 153 22.03 -1.66 -5.62
CA GLY A 153 21.82 -1.88 -4.20
C GLY A 153 20.36 -1.82 -3.72
N ALA A 154 19.38 -1.72 -4.62
CA ALA A 154 17.98 -1.91 -4.26
C ALA A 154 17.76 -3.32 -3.68
N PHE A 155 16.95 -3.45 -2.63
CA PHE A 155 16.60 -4.77 -2.10
C PHE A 155 15.33 -5.35 -2.72
N ALA A 156 14.48 -4.50 -3.28
CA ALA A 156 13.24 -4.88 -3.94
C ALA A 156 12.90 -3.93 -5.11
N VAL A 157 12.01 -4.38 -5.98
CA VAL A 157 11.31 -3.54 -6.96
C VAL A 157 9.84 -3.88 -7.00
N GLU A 158 8.99 -2.86 -7.17
CA GLU A 158 7.63 -3.05 -7.65
C GLU A 158 7.72 -3.42 -9.13
N ILE A 159 7.07 -4.52 -9.51
CA ILE A 159 6.99 -4.96 -10.91
C ILE A 159 5.53 -4.91 -11.36
N GLU A 160 5.22 -3.94 -12.23
CA GLU A 160 3.85 -3.61 -12.58
C GLU A 160 3.49 -4.01 -14.01
N VAL A 161 2.35 -4.71 -14.15
CA VAL A 161 1.66 -5.06 -15.40
C VAL A 161 2.61 -5.68 -16.44
N VAL A 162 3.27 -6.76 -16.02
CA VAL A 162 4.23 -7.57 -16.80
C VAL A 162 3.67 -8.98 -16.94
N PRO A 163 3.92 -9.69 -18.07
CA PRO A 163 3.51 -11.08 -18.21
C PRO A 163 4.03 -11.96 -17.05
N PRO A 164 3.17 -12.82 -16.45
CA PRO A 164 3.51 -13.56 -15.24
C PRO A 164 4.70 -14.50 -15.42
N GLU A 165 4.88 -15.08 -16.61
CA GLU A 165 6.03 -15.94 -16.91
C GLU A 165 7.35 -15.17 -16.95
N VAL A 166 7.34 -13.91 -17.39
CA VAL A 166 8.52 -13.02 -17.39
C VAL A 166 8.90 -12.66 -15.97
N ALA A 167 7.94 -12.19 -15.18
CA ALA A 167 8.17 -11.81 -13.78
C ALA A 167 8.64 -13.01 -12.93
N ALA A 168 8.04 -14.19 -13.11
CA ALA A 168 8.44 -15.41 -12.43
C ALA A 168 9.89 -15.83 -12.76
N GLU A 169 10.28 -15.72 -14.03
CA GLU A 169 11.65 -16.05 -14.45
C GLU A 169 12.66 -15.05 -13.91
N ILE A 170 12.34 -13.75 -13.88
CA ILE A 170 13.19 -12.72 -13.28
C ILE A 170 13.37 -13.00 -11.77
N SER A 171 12.27 -13.29 -11.05
CA SER A 171 12.32 -13.59 -9.61
C SER A 171 13.22 -14.77 -9.27
N LYS A 172 13.24 -15.82 -10.10
CA LYS A 172 14.11 -16.99 -9.90
C LYS A 172 15.59 -16.69 -10.11
N ARG A 173 15.92 -15.75 -10.99
CA ARG A 173 17.30 -15.51 -11.44
C ARG A 173 18.01 -14.41 -10.68
N LEU A 174 17.29 -13.58 -9.92
CA LEU A 174 17.84 -12.47 -9.17
C LEU A 174 17.59 -12.63 -7.68
N ASP A 175 18.47 -12.09 -6.85
CA ASP A 175 18.26 -12.00 -5.39
C ASP A 175 17.35 -10.82 -5.00
N LEU A 176 17.10 -9.92 -5.94
CA LEU A 176 16.16 -8.81 -5.82
C LEU A 176 14.75 -9.31 -5.52
N LEU A 177 14.08 -8.78 -4.50
CA LEU A 177 12.69 -9.11 -4.25
C LEU A 177 11.79 -8.43 -5.29
N LEU A 178 10.85 -9.18 -5.87
CA LEU A 178 9.86 -8.67 -6.83
C LEU A 178 8.50 -8.59 -6.17
N TRP A 179 7.92 -7.39 -6.10
CA TRP A 179 6.60 -7.13 -5.55
C TRP A 179 5.61 -6.90 -6.69
N SER A 180 4.73 -7.88 -6.90
CA SER A 180 3.85 -7.96 -8.06
C SER A 180 2.66 -7.02 -7.95
N MET A 181 2.53 -6.11 -8.88
CA MET A 181 1.30 -5.37 -9.16
C MET A 181 0.80 -5.78 -10.55
N GLY A 182 0.00 -6.84 -10.60
CA GLY A 182 -0.48 -7.40 -11.87
C GLY A 182 0.58 -8.12 -12.71
N ALA A 183 1.63 -8.66 -12.07
CA ALA A 183 2.69 -9.43 -12.71
C ALA A 183 2.67 -10.93 -12.34
N GLY A 184 1.60 -11.40 -11.69
CA GLY A 184 1.35 -12.81 -11.40
C GLY A 184 1.96 -13.33 -10.10
N ALA A 185 1.66 -14.61 -9.78
CA ALA A 185 1.97 -15.23 -8.51
C ALA A 185 3.42 -15.75 -8.40
N GLY A 186 4.25 -15.60 -9.43
CA GLY A 186 5.65 -16.02 -9.43
C GLY A 186 6.62 -15.02 -8.78
N CYS A 187 6.11 -13.93 -8.20
CA CYS A 187 6.87 -12.91 -7.48
C CYS A 187 6.89 -13.17 -5.97
N ASP A 188 7.66 -12.38 -5.23
CA ASP A 188 7.87 -12.56 -3.79
C ASP A 188 6.75 -11.94 -2.94
N ALA A 189 6.02 -10.96 -3.48
CA ALA A 189 4.82 -10.37 -2.85
C ALA A 189 3.71 -10.12 -3.86
N GLN A 190 2.45 -10.09 -3.38
CA GLN A 190 1.30 -9.57 -4.13
C GLN A 190 0.89 -8.23 -3.55
N TYR A 191 0.86 -7.21 -4.40
CA TYR A 191 0.61 -5.83 -4.04
C TYR A 191 -0.71 -5.33 -4.66
N LEU A 192 -1.62 -4.87 -3.81
CA LEU A 192 -2.87 -4.22 -4.19
C LEU A 192 -3.08 -2.94 -3.37
N PHE A 193 -4.01 -2.10 -3.79
CA PHE A 193 -4.43 -0.93 -3.03
C PHE A 193 -5.60 -1.28 -2.12
N ALA A 194 -5.61 -0.76 -0.89
CA ALA A 194 -6.69 -0.99 0.06
C ALA A 194 -8.04 -0.55 -0.54
N GLU A 195 -8.09 0.63 -1.16
CA GLU A 195 -9.29 1.13 -1.82
C GLU A 195 -9.87 0.18 -2.87
N ASP A 196 -9.03 -0.55 -3.60
CA ASP A 196 -9.49 -1.53 -4.59
C ASP A 196 -10.13 -2.75 -3.91
N ILE A 197 -9.47 -3.30 -2.90
CA ILE A 197 -9.98 -4.50 -2.20
C ILE A 197 -11.23 -4.22 -1.38
N LEU A 198 -11.40 -2.97 -0.93
CA LEU A 198 -12.55 -2.50 -0.13
C LEU A 198 -13.73 -2.00 -1.01
N GLY A 199 -13.53 -1.88 -2.33
CA GLY A 199 -14.54 -1.37 -3.26
C GLY A 199 -14.79 0.13 -3.11
N GLU A 200 -13.76 0.89 -2.76
CA GLU A 200 -13.82 2.34 -2.52
C GLU A 200 -13.18 3.16 -3.64
N THR A 201 -12.53 2.49 -4.59
CA THR A 201 -11.86 3.10 -5.75
C THR A 201 -12.81 4.05 -6.48
N ARG A 202 -12.32 5.25 -6.76
CA ARG A 202 -13.01 6.24 -7.59
C ARG A 202 -12.63 6.04 -9.05
N GLY A 203 -13.58 5.56 -9.87
CA GLY A 203 -13.37 5.34 -11.29
C GLY A 203 -13.08 3.89 -11.66
N HIS A 204 -12.09 3.64 -12.51
CA HIS A 204 -11.79 2.31 -13.02
C HIS A 204 -10.95 1.50 -12.03
N VAL A 205 -11.47 0.34 -11.64
CA VAL A 205 -10.69 -0.64 -10.87
C VAL A 205 -9.72 -1.34 -11.82
N PRO A 206 -8.41 -1.40 -11.52
CA PRO A 206 -7.44 -2.06 -12.38
C PRO A 206 -7.78 -3.54 -12.58
N ARG A 207 -7.53 -4.07 -13.77
CA ARG A 207 -7.84 -5.47 -14.11
C ARG A 207 -7.21 -6.50 -13.17
N HIS A 208 -6.06 -6.18 -12.59
CA HIS A 208 -5.33 -7.06 -11.69
C HIS A 208 -5.83 -6.98 -10.24
N ALA A 209 -6.65 -5.99 -9.91
CA ALA A 209 -7.23 -5.85 -8.57
C ALA A 209 -8.46 -6.74 -8.41
N LYS A 210 -8.60 -7.32 -7.22
CA LYS A 210 -9.78 -8.08 -6.81
C LYS A 210 -10.50 -7.32 -5.71
N VAL A 211 -11.77 -6.99 -5.95
CA VAL A 211 -12.65 -6.41 -4.94
C VAL A 211 -13.15 -7.50 -4.00
N TYR A 212 -12.90 -7.37 -2.71
CA TYR A 212 -13.33 -8.33 -1.67
C TYR A 212 -14.57 -7.85 -0.93
N ARG A 213 -14.79 -6.53 -0.86
CA ARG A 213 -15.95 -5.88 -0.21
C ARG A 213 -16.38 -4.67 -1.03
N ASP A 214 -17.60 -4.23 -0.87
CA ASP A 214 -18.15 -3.02 -1.48
C ASP A 214 -18.63 -2.06 -0.38
N PHE A 215 -17.68 -1.49 0.36
CA PHE A 215 -17.99 -0.57 1.46
C PHE A 215 -18.65 0.72 0.98
N LYS A 216 -18.44 1.11 -0.27
CA LYS A 216 -19.11 2.26 -0.86
C LYS A 216 -20.62 2.06 -0.93
N SER A 217 -21.07 0.89 -1.43
CA SER A 217 -22.49 0.54 -1.47
C SER A 217 -23.06 0.30 -0.08
N GLU A 218 -22.33 -0.36 0.80
CA GLU A 218 -22.78 -0.64 2.17
C GLU A 218 -23.00 0.63 2.98
N ARG A 219 -22.14 1.64 2.86
CA ARG A 219 -22.38 2.96 3.48
C ARG A 219 -23.64 3.62 2.97
N ALA A 220 -23.85 3.59 1.65
CA ALA A 220 -25.05 4.19 1.05
C ALA A 220 -26.34 3.50 1.53
N LYS A 221 -26.32 2.15 1.64
CA LYS A 221 -27.46 1.37 2.16
C LYS A 221 -27.73 1.72 3.62
N ALA A 222 -26.71 1.73 4.48
CA ALA A 222 -26.88 2.05 5.90
C ALA A 222 -27.48 3.46 6.11
N PHE A 223 -27.05 4.44 5.31
CA PHE A 223 -27.63 5.78 5.38
C PHE A 223 -29.08 5.83 4.88
N ALA A 224 -29.43 5.04 3.85
CA ALA A 224 -30.79 4.92 3.36
C ALA A 224 -31.70 4.26 4.42
N GLU A 225 -31.27 3.17 5.02
CA GLU A 225 -31.97 2.47 6.10
C GLU A 225 -32.24 3.40 7.27
N PHE A 226 -31.23 4.14 7.75
CA PHE A 226 -31.41 5.12 8.81
C PHE A 226 -32.45 6.21 8.44
N ARG A 227 -32.38 6.76 7.22
CA ARG A 227 -33.37 7.73 6.74
C ARG A 227 -34.80 7.16 6.76
N ASP A 228 -34.94 5.94 6.29
CA ASP A 228 -36.26 5.28 6.17
C ASP A 228 -36.83 4.91 7.54
N ASP A 229 -35.98 4.48 8.49
CA ASP A 229 -36.34 4.24 9.88
C ASP A 229 -36.85 5.53 10.56
N VAL A 230 -36.16 6.65 10.36
CA VAL A 230 -36.60 7.94 10.88
C VAL A 230 -37.93 8.36 10.24
N ALA A 231 -38.09 8.21 8.93
CA ALA A 231 -39.29 8.58 8.22
C ALA A 231 -40.50 7.73 8.63
N SER A 232 -40.30 6.45 8.93
CA SER A 232 -41.37 5.53 9.37
C SER A 232 -41.62 5.54 10.89
N GLY A 233 -40.79 6.21 11.67
CA GLY A 233 -40.84 6.19 13.13
C GLY A 233 -40.28 4.89 13.77
N ALA A 234 -39.59 4.05 13.01
CA ALA A 234 -38.92 2.86 13.53
C ALA A 234 -37.70 3.21 14.37
N PHE A 235 -37.11 4.38 14.15
CA PHE A 235 -36.07 4.99 14.97
C PHE A 235 -36.55 6.37 15.48
N PRO A 236 -36.30 6.75 16.77
CA PRO A 236 -35.64 5.96 17.82
C PRO A 236 -36.56 4.93 18.47
N GLN A 237 -36.01 3.81 18.89
CA GLN A 237 -36.69 2.81 19.73
C GLN A 237 -36.49 3.13 21.22
N ALA A 238 -37.24 2.46 22.11
CA ALA A 238 -37.20 2.73 23.57
C ALA A 238 -35.79 2.69 24.18
N GLN A 239 -34.90 1.80 23.71
CA GLN A 239 -33.52 1.72 24.19
C GLN A 239 -32.64 2.91 23.79
N HIS A 240 -33.08 3.73 22.84
CA HIS A 240 -32.37 4.93 22.39
C HIS A 240 -32.84 6.19 23.13
N LEU A 241 -33.83 6.08 24.04
CA LEU A 241 -34.44 7.21 24.73
C LEU A 241 -33.96 7.30 26.16
N VAL A 242 -33.87 8.51 26.66
CA VAL A 242 -33.67 8.80 28.07
C VAL A 242 -35.01 9.12 28.70
N ALA A 243 -35.35 8.42 29.77
CA ALA A 243 -36.58 8.64 30.50
C ALA A 243 -36.40 9.67 31.64
N MET A 244 -37.35 10.58 31.77
CA MET A 244 -37.50 11.40 32.96
C MET A 244 -38.25 10.60 34.03
N SER A 245 -37.97 10.82 35.31
CA SER A 245 -38.77 10.20 36.37
C SER A 245 -40.21 10.72 36.29
N PRO A 246 -41.23 9.89 36.63
CA PRO A 246 -42.62 10.32 36.60
C PRO A 246 -42.89 11.62 37.40
N ALA A 247 -42.28 11.76 38.56
CA ALA A 247 -42.44 12.94 39.43
C ALA A 247 -41.90 14.22 38.76
N GLU A 248 -40.70 14.15 38.16
CA GLU A 248 -40.10 15.30 37.45
C GLU A 248 -40.86 15.64 36.14
N ARG A 249 -41.36 14.63 35.48
CA ARG A 249 -42.15 14.82 34.28
C ARG A 249 -43.46 15.55 34.62
N ASP A 250 -44.17 15.08 35.66
CA ASP A 250 -45.45 15.66 36.08
C ASP A 250 -45.26 17.10 36.57
N ALA A 251 -44.21 17.38 37.35
CA ALA A 251 -43.84 18.75 37.75
C ALA A 251 -43.51 19.67 36.56
N PHE A 252 -42.89 19.14 35.50
CA PHE A 252 -42.58 19.90 34.29
C PHE A 252 -43.86 20.28 33.48
N PHE A 253 -44.86 19.39 33.45
CA PHE A 253 -46.14 19.66 32.73
C PHE A 253 -47.14 20.50 33.53
N GLU A 254 -47.00 20.61 34.86
CA GLU A 254 -47.83 21.42 35.72
C GLU A 254 -47.32 22.87 35.92
N GLY A 255 -46.09 23.18 35.52
CA GLY A 255 -45.44 24.50 35.60
C GLY A 255 -45.49 25.25 34.30
#